data_00d2ff2bfc58cff12b8fe0dec1d63c55
#
_entry.id   00d2ff2bfc58cff12b8fe0dec1d63c55
#
_cell.length_a   1.000
_cell.length_b   1.000
_cell.length_c   1.000
_cell.angle_alpha   90.00
_cell.angle_beta   90.00
_cell.angle_gamma   90.00
#
_symmetry.space_group_name_H-M   'P 1'
#
loop_
_entity.id
_entity.type
_entity.pdbx_description
1 polymer ?
#
loop_
_entity_poly.entity_id
_entity_poly.type
_entity_poly.pdbx_seq_one_letter_code
_entity_poly.pdbx_strand_id
1 'polypeptide(L)'
;NYPAVLDAARCSPLDGGNLNRVFPGDPRLGPTSALAAFVAREIIPRCRYAMDLHSGGKSSVYTPCTYLHWGGDLAHRRAKLEGARAFGAPSVVISGATANAGSMTAECDRQGVVMVSTELGGGGTIDRRMLGIGRDGVRRALAHWGILRDHPKPELAAPRLLMLQGKGGTPMAETDGIFEPACDLDDAVEDGQIAGRIYPIGELDRAPCDILFRGPGIIVSRRVGSLVRRGDLLYNLASPVDEAGLGIT
;
A
#
# COMPACT_ATOMS: atom_id res chain seq x y z
N ASN A 1 4.80 16.53 4.28
CA ASN A 1 5.95 17.02 3.51
C ASN A 1 5.46 18.00 2.42
N TYR A 2 5.19 19.26 2.82
CA TYR A 2 4.61 20.27 1.96
C TYR A 2 5.41 20.52 0.65
N PRO A 3 6.75 20.61 0.68
CA PRO A 3 7.53 20.76 -0.55
C PRO A 3 7.34 19.62 -1.56
N ALA A 4 7.24 18.38 -1.09
CA ALA A 4 6.97 17.25 -1.96
C ALA A 4 5.57 17.29 -2.59
N VAL A 5 4.58 17.85 -1.86
CA VAL A 5 3.22 18.03 -2.38
C VAL A 5 3.21 19.06 -3.52
N LEU A 6 3.92 20.18 -3.37
CA LEU A 6 4.01 21.22 -4.40
C LEU A 6 4.65 20.71 -5.70
N ASP A 7 5.68 19.85 -5.58
CA ASP A 7 6.36 19.25 -6.72
C ASP A 7 5.64 18.00 -7.25
N ALA A 8 4.52 17.62 -6.65
CA ALA A 8 3.85 16.34 -6.88
C ALA A 8 4.86 15.16 -6.87
N ALA A 9 5.82 15.19 -5.95
CA ALA A 9 6.91 14.24 -5.84
C ALA A 9 6.71 13.30 -4.65
N ARG A 10 7.32 12.11 -4.73
CA ARG A 10 7.33 11.13 -3.64
C ARG A 10 8.31 11.53 -2.52
N CYS A 11 9.39 12.18 -2.89
CA CYS A 11 10.46 12.60 -2.00
C CYS A 11 10.50 14.12 -1.91
N SER A 12 11.01 14.65 -0.80
CA SER A 12 11.21 16.08 -0.63
C SER A 12 12.27 16.61 -1.59
N PRO A 13 12.00 17.70 -2.33
CA PRO A 13 13.03 18.33 -3.16
C PRO A 13 14.12 19.03 -2.32
N LEU A 14 13.89 19.24 -1.02
CA LEU A 14 14.83 19.93 -0.14
C LEU A 14 16.02 19.05 0.28
N ASP A 15 15.80 17.74 0.43
CA ASP A 15 16.80 16.80 0.95
C ASP A 15 16.73 15.40 0.33
N GLY A 16 15.90 15.22 -0.68
CA GLY A 16 15.68 13.91 -1.33
C GLY A 16 14.98 12.88 -0.42
N GLY A 17 14.59 13.25 0.79
CA GLY A 17 14.04 12.36 1.80
C GLY A 17 12.62 11.89 1.49
N ASN A 18 12.37 10.58 1.71
CA ASN A 18 11.02 10.02 1.73
C ASN A 18 10.53 9.95 3.17
N LEU A 19 9.53 10.78 3.53
CA LEU A 19 9.03 10.88 4.89
C LEU A 19 8.63 9.51 5.47
N ASN A 20 7.99 8.66 4.68
CA ASN A 20 7.51 7.34 5.13
C ASN A 20 8.61 6.26 5.06
N ARG A 21 9.89 6.65 5.16
CA ARG A 21 11.08 5.75 5.23
C ARG A 21 12.07 6.14 6.31
N VAL A 22 11.82 7.27 7.00
CA VAL A 22 12.80 7.84 7.93
C VAL A 22 12.30 7.90 9.38
N PHE A 23 11.13 7.31 9.70
CA PHE A 23 10.65 7.23 11.09
C PHE A 23 11.57 6.36 11.96
N PRO A 24 11.78 6.73 13.24
CA PRO A 24 11.18 7.83 13.98
C PRO A 24 11.78 9.21 13.67
N GLY A 25 12.80 9.29 12.83
CA GLY A 25 13.50 10.52 12.47
C GLY A 25 14.55 10.99 13.48
N ASP A 26 15.43 11.85 12.99
CA ASP A 26 16.40 12.60 13.78
C ASP A 26 16.43 14.06 13.28
N PRO A 27 16.16 15.06 14.12
CA PRO A 27 16.08 16.46 13.70
C PRO A 27 17.40 17.03 13.13
N ARG A 28 18.53 16.32 13.31
CA ARG A 28 19.85 16.72 12.78
C ARG A 28 20.09 16.25 11.34
N LEU A 29 19.28 15.35 10.82
CA LEU A 29 19.49 14.70 9.53
C LEU A 29 18.67 15.31 8.37
N GLY A 30 18.34 16.60 8.47
CA GLY A 30 17.61 17.32 7.43
C GLY A 30 16.11 17.46 7.68
N PRO A 31 15.42 18.29 6.87
CA PRO A 31 14.04 18.68 7.12
C PRO A 31 13.04 17.52 7.10
N THR A 32 13.20 16.53 6.22
CA THR A 32 12.30 15.36 6.17
C THR A 32 12.44 14.51 7.42
N SER A 33 13.67 14.27 7.88
CA SER A 33 13.92 13.51 9.10
C SER A 33 13.49 14.28 10.36
N ALA A 34 13.65 15.59 10.38
CA ALA A 34 13.16 16.46 11.46
C ALA A 34 11.62 16.43 11.57
N LEU A 35 10.92 16.44 10.42
CA LEU A 35 9.46 16.30 10.38
C LEU A 35 9.01 14.94 10.91
N ALA A 36 9.68 13.85 10.51
CA ALA A 36 9.40 12.52 11.05
C ALA A 36 9.59 12.48 12.56
N ALA A 37 10.68 13.07 13.07
CA ALA A 37 10.96 13.15 14.50
C ALA A 37 9.88 13.93 15.27
N PHE A 38 9.40 15.03 14.70
CA PHE A 38 8.30 15.80 15.30
C PHE A 38 7.01 14.97 15.37
N VAL A 39 6.63 14.33 14.25
CA VAL A 39 5.43 13.48 14.20
C VAL A 39 5.54 12.32 15.19
N ALA A 40 6.67 11.64 15.24
CA ALA A 40 6.90 10.50 16.13
C ALA A 40 6.87 10.86 17.62
N ARG A 41 7.39 12.04 17.97
CA ARG A 41 7.54 12.45 19.39
C ARG A 41 6.36 13.27 19.89
N GLU A 42 5.75 14.09 19.03
CA GLU A 42 4.76 15.08 19.47
C GLU A 42 3.34 14.73 19.03
N ILE A 43 3.14 14.03 17.90
CA ILE A 43 1.81 13.73 17.37
C ILE A 43 1.36 12.33 17.75
N ILE A 44 2.12 11.30 17.34
CA ILE A 44 1.73 9.89 17.53
C ILE A 44 1.42 9.56 18.99
N PRO A 45 2.21 9.98 20.02
CA PRO A 45 1.92 9.64 21.42
C PRO A 45 0.60 10.22 21.97
N ARG A 46 0.03 11.20 21.27
CA ARG A 46 -1.25 11.82 21.65
C ARG A 46 -2.45 11.19 20.96
N CYS A 47 -2.20 10.19 20.08
CA CYS A 47 -3.22 9.53 19.30
C CYS A 47 -3.46 8.12 19.84
N ARG A 48 -4.72 7.69 19.88
CA ARG A 48 -5.10 6.29 20.07
C ARG A 48 -5.27 5.58 18.73
N TYR A 49 -5.69 6.33 17.73
CA TYR A 49 -5.98 5.86 16.38
C TYR A 49 -5.30 6.76 15.35
N ALA A 50 -4.87 6.18 14.26
CA ALA A 50 -4.30 6.89 13.12
C ALA A 50 -4.83 6.32 11.80
N MET A 51 -4.88 7.17 10.78
CA MET A 51 -5.12 6.77 9.39
C MET A 51 -4.05 7.38 8.49
N ASP A 52 -3.53 6.57 7.55
CA ASP A 52 -2.60 7.02 6.52
C ASP A 52 -3.17 6.68 5.15
N LEU A 53 -3.68 7.70 4.45
CA LEU A 53 -4.41 7.53 3.20
C LEU A 53 -3.44 7.58 2.02
N HIS A 54 -3.10 6.42 1.50
CA HIS A 54 -2.21 6.23 0.36
C HIS A 54 -2.95 5.89 -0.93
N SER A 55 -2.22 6.03 -2.02
CA SER A 55 -2.49 5.48 -3.34
C SER A 55 -1.18 4.99 -3.96
N GLY A 56 -1.24 4.29 -5.08
CA GLY A 56 -0.03 3.84 -5.80
C GLY A 56 0.86 4.95 -6.36
N GLY A 57 0.52 6.21 -6.14
CA GLY A 57 1.25 7.37 -6.63
C GLY A 57 1.34 7.41 -8.15
N LYS A 58 2.49 7.86 -8.70
CA LYS A 58 2.69 7.97 -10.15
C LYS A 58 3.11 6.65 -10.83
N SER A 59 3.62 5.69 -10.06
CA SER A 59 4.26 4.48 -10.61
C SER A 59 3.42 3.22 -10.54
N SER A 60 2.35 3.23 -9.74
CA SER A 60 1.51 2.05 -9.52
C SER A 60 0.04 2.42 -9.42
N VAL A 61 -0.82 1.45 -9.66
CA VAL A 61 -2.25 1.50 -9.37
C VAL A 61 -2.61 0.28 -8.54
N TYR A 62 -3.45 0.48 -7.53
CA TYR A 62 -3.90 -0.57 -6.61
C TYR A 62 -5.39 -0.82 -6.77
N THR A 63 -5.81 -2.07 -6.53
CA THR A 63 -7.19 -2.35 -6.15
C THR A 63 -7.50 -1.60 -4.84
N PRO A 64 -8.74 -1.04 -4.69
CA PRO A 64 -9.06 -0.28 -3.48
C PRO A 64 -9.03 -1.19 -2.25
N CYS A 65 -8.12 -0.90 -1.34
CA CYS A 65 -7.95 -1.69 -0.13
C CYS A 65 -7.56 -0.84 1.07
N THR A 66 -7.88 -1.33 2.27
CA THR A 66 -7.09 -0.98 3.45
C THR A 66 -5.82 -1.82 3.44
N TYR A 67 -4.73 -1.24 3.90
CA TYR A 67 -3.42 -1.87 3.91
C TYR A 67 -2.90 -1.94 5.35
N LEU A 68 -2.74 -3.14 5.88
CA LEU A 68 -2.34 -3.36 7.26
C LEU A 68 -0.92 -3.94 7.36
N HIS A 69 -0.13 -3.35 8.22
CA HIS A 69 1.12 -3.93 8.69
C HIS A 69 0.81 -4.87 9.87
N TRP A 70 1.21 -6.15 9.79
CA TRP A 70 0.82 -7.17 10.76
C TRP A 70 1.76 -7.22 11.97
N GLY A 71 2.13 -6.04 12.51
CA GLY A 71 2.88 -5.86 13.74
C GLY A 71 1.98 -5.75 14.99
N GLY A 72 2.63 -5.75 16.16
CA GLY A 72 1.94 -5.67 17.44
C GLY A 72 1.46 -7.02 17.98
N ASP A 73 0.89 -7.01 19.17
CA ASP A 73 0.29 -8.18 19.80
C ASP A 73 -1.09 -8.52 19.17
N LEU A 74 -1.71 -9.60 19.66
CA LEU A 74 -2.97 -10.07 19.13
C LEU A 74 -4.10 -9.06 19.28
N ALA A 75 -4.19 -8.36 20.41
CA ALA A 75 -5.22 -7.36 20.66
C ALA A 75 -5.06 -6.18 19.70
N HIS A 76 -3.84 -5.74 19.47
CA HIS A 76 -3.50 -4.67 18.53
C HIS A 76 -3.85 -5.05 17.08
N ARG A 77 -3.50 -6.28 16.64
CA ARG A 77 -3.84 -6.80 15.32
C ARG A 77 -5.36 -6.88 15.10
N ARG A 78 -6.10 -7.37 16.09
CA ARG A 78 -7.58 -7.37 16.06
C ARG A 78 -8.15 -5.97 15.90
N ALA A 79 -7.68 -5.01 16.70
CA ALA A 79 -8.14 -3.62 16.62
C ALA A 79 -7.85 -2.98 15.25
N LYS A 80 -6.70 -3.27 14.63
CA LYS A 80 -6.39 -2.83 13.26
C LYS A 80 -7.34 -3.44 12.23
N LEU A 81 -7.61 -4.75 12.32
CA LEU A 81 -8.52 -5.43 11.39
C LEU A 81 -9.96 -4.92 11.53
N GLU A 82 -10.43 -4.70 12.75
CA GLU A 82 -11.75 -4.11 13.00
C GLU A 82 -11.87 -2.69 12.42
N GLY A 83 -10.85 -1.85 12.61
CA GLY A 83 -10.77 -0.53 12.00
C GLY A 83 -10.76 -0.59 10.47
N ALA A 84 -10.04 -1.53 9.88
CA ALA A 84 -10.00 -1.76 8.43
C ALA A 84 -11.35 -2.23 7.87
N ARG A 85 -12.03 -3.13 8.57
CA ARG A 85 -13.39 -3.57 8.25
C ARG A 85 -14.40 -2.42 8.33
N ALA A 86 -14.29 -1.62 9.37
CA ALA A 86 -15.13 -0.45 9.55
C ALA A 86 -14.91 0.61 8.46
N PHE A 87 -13.68 0.76 7.98
CA PHE A 87 -13.37 1.61 6.83
C PHE A 87 -14.15 1.17 5.58
N GLY A 88 -14.28 -0.15 5.36
CA GLY A 88 -15.16 -0.72 4.34
C GLY A 88 -14.61 -0.62 2.92
N ALA A 89 -13.30 -0.73 2.73
CA ALA A 89 -12.74 -1.00 1.42
C ALA A 89 -13.04 -2.47 1.01
N PRO A 90 -13.12 -2.78 -0.30
CA PRO A 90 -13.44 -4.12 -0.78
C PRO A 90 -12.46 -5.21 -0.35
N SER A 91 -11.22 -4.83 -0.06
CA SER A 91 -10.16 -5.75 0.36
C SER A 91 -9.37 -5.18 1.53
N VAL A 92 -8.84 -6.07 2.36
CA VAL A 92 -7.81 -5.79 3.37
C VAL A 92 -6.55 -6.50 2.92
N VAL A 93 -5.55 -5.76 2.49
CA VAL A 93 -4.22 -6.29 2.15
C VAL A 93 -3.34 -6.22 3.39
N ILE A 94 -2.71 -7.33 3.73
CA ILE A 94 -1.93 -7.49 4.96
C ILE A 94 -0.47 -7.75 4.58
N SER A 95 0.44 -6.96 5.10
CA SER A 95 1.88 -7.14 4.93
C SER A 95 2.54 -7.66 6.20
N GLY A 96 3.65 -8.39 6.05
CA GLY A 96 4.40 -8.91 7.20
C GLY A 96 4.96 -7.83 8.11
N ALA A 97 5.20 -8.18 9.37
CA ALA A 97 5.61 -7.26 10.44
C ALA A 97 6.96 -6.56 10.21
N THR A 98 7.84 -7.11 9.37
CA THR A 98 9.17 -6.56 9.09
C THR A 98 9.21 -5.62 7.89
N ALA A 99 8.08 -5.46 7.18
CA ALA A 99 8.00 -4.59 6.03
C ALA A 99 8.12 -3.11 6.46
N ASN A 100 9.07 -2.38 5.88
CA ASN A 100 9.22 -0.93 6.03
C ASN A 100 9.40 -0.41 7.47
N ALA A 101 10.43 -0.87 8.19
CA ALA A 101 10.72 -0.47 9.57
C ALA A 101 10.79 1.07 9.81
N GLY A 102 11.12 1.85 8.78
CA GLY A 102 11.15 3.32 8.82
C GLY A 102 9.82 4.01 8.44
N SER A 103 8.71 3.29 8.37
CA SER A 103 7.40 3.85 8.05
C SER A 103 6.68 4.42 9.28
N MET A 104 5.73 5.33 9.05
CA MET A 104 4.83 5.83 10.09
C MET A 104 4.01 4.68 10.69
N THR A 105 3.62 3.70 9.89
CA THR A 105 2.89 2.51 10.37
C THR A 105 3.70 1.71 11.38
N ALA A 106 4.99 1.46 11.10
CA ALA A 106 5.87 0.76 12.02
C ALA A 106 6.11 1.58 13.31
N GLU A 107 6.15 2.91 13.20
CA GLU A 107 6.23 3.80 14.35
C GLU A 107 4.97 3.74 15.21
N CYS A 108 3.80 3.79 14.60
CA CYS A 108 2.52 3.63 15.29
C CYS A 108 2.44 2.27 16.02
N ASP A 109 2.86 1.18 15.38
CA ASP A 109 2.91 -0.15 16.01
C ASP A 109 3.82 -0.17 17.24
N ARG A 110 5.01 0.48 17.17
CA ARG A 110 5.94 0.57 18.31
C ARG A 110 5.35 1.38 19.48
N GLN A 111 4.49 2.34 19.19
CA GLN A 111 3.86 3.20 20.20
C GLN A 111 2.46 2.70 20.61
N GLY A 112 1.99 1.56 20.10
CA GLY A 112 0.68 1.00 20.44
C GLY A 112 -0.51 1.78 19.85
N VAL A 113 -0.29 2.59 18.82
CA VAL A 113 -1.35 3.34 18.12
C VAL A 113 -1.96 2.47 17.03
N VAL A 114 -3.27 2.26 17.09
CA VAL A 114 -4.01 1.48 16.11
C VAL A 114 -4.08 2.25 14.80
N MET A 115 -3.37 1.76 13.78
CA MET A 115 -3.27 2.44 12.50
C MET A 115 -3.91 1.63 11.38
N VAL A 116 -4.73 2.30 10.57
CA VAL A 116 -5.30 1.79 9.33
C VAL A 116 -4.75 2.63 8.17
N SER A 117 -4.02 2.00 7.28
CA SER A 117 -3.59 2.61 6.03
C SER A 117 -4.49 2.18 4.87
N THR A 118 -4.38 2.87 3.74
CA THR A 118 -5.11 2.51 2.52
C THR A 118 -4.17 2.49 1.33
N GLU A 119 -4.61 1.82 0.26
CA GLU A 119 -4.13 2.03 -1.11
C GLU A 119 -5.36 2.21 -2.00
N LEU A 120 -5.58 3.43 -2.51
CA LEU A 120 -6.79 3.81 -3.25
C LEU A 120 -6.42 4.26 -4.67
N GLY A 121 -6.36 3.31 -5.61
CA GLY A 121 -6.01 3.58 -6.99
C GLY A 121 -4.56 4.01 -7.18
N GLY A 122 -4.31 5.04 -7.97
CA GLY A 122 -2.96 5.52 -8.28
C GLY A 122 -2.85 6.10 -9.68
N GLY A 123 -1.68 5.95 -10.31
CA GLY A 123 -1.42 6.48 -11.66
C GLY A 123 -1.24 8.00 -11.70
N GLY A 124 -1.04 8.65 -10.56
CA GLY A 124 -0.88 10.11 -10.47
C GLY A 124 -2.17 10.89 -10.73
N THR A 125 -3.33 10.24 -10.65
CA THR A 125 -4.65 10.85 -10.92
C THR A 125 -5.58 10.70 -9.71
N ILE A 126 -6.67 11.46 -9.72
CA ILE A 126 -7.77 11.30 -8.77
C ILE A 126 -8.91 10.56 -9.47
N ASP A 127 -9.21 9.36 -8.98
CA ASP A 127 -10.38 8.59 -9.41
C ASP A 127 -11.57 8.89 -8.49
N ARG A 128 -12.74 9.16 -9.11
CA ARG A 128 -13.96 9.51 -8.37
C ARG A 128 -14.45 8.40 -7.43
N ARG A 129 -14.34 7.14 -7.86
CA ARG A 129 -14.74 5.99 -7.05
C ARG A 129 -13.81 5.83 -5.85
N MET A 130 -12.50 5.93 -6.07
CA MET A 130 -11.50 5.86 -5.00
C MET A 130 -11.69 6.99 -3.98
N LEU A 131 -11.96 8.20 -4.46
CA LEU A 131 -12.26 9.35 -3.59
C LEU A 131 -13.53 9.10 -2.74
N GLY A 132 -14.57 8.50 -3.32
CA GLY A 132 -15.78 8.10 -2.60
C GLY A 132 -15.47 7.08 -1.50
N ILE A 133 -14.76 6.01 -1.83
CA ILE A 133 -14.33 4.98 -0.85
C ILE A 133 -13.54 5.61 0.30
N GLY A 134 -12.59 6.51 -0.01
CA GLY A 134 -11.79 7.19 0.99
C GLY A 134 -12.61 8.07 1.93
N ARG A 135 -13.47 8.94 1.38
CA ARG A 135 -14.32 9.85 2.16
C ARG A 135 -15.27 9.10 3.10
N ASP A 136 -15.94 8.08 2.58
CA ASP A 136 -16.89 7.30 3.36
C ASP A 136 -16.17 6.41 4.36
N GLY A 137 -15.04 5.84 3.96
CA GLY A 137 -14.20 5.02 4.81
C GLY A 137 -13.67 5.77 6.04
N VAL A 138 -13.18 7.01 5.84
CA VAL A 138 -12.75 7.87 6.95
C VAL A 138 -13.88 8.11 7.93
N ARG A 139 -15.09 8.47 7.45
CA ARG A 139 -16.25 8.71 8.32
C ARG A 139 -16.65 7.46 9.10
N ARG A 140 -16.67 6.31 8.43
CA ARG A 140 -17.01 5.03 9.09
C ARG A 140 -15.98 4.62 10.14
N ALA A 141 -14.68 4.76 9.84
CA ALA A 141 -13.62 4.48 10.81
C ALA A 141 -13.70 5.42 12.03
N LEU A 142 -13.92 6.72 11.83
CA LEU A 142 -14.13 7.67 12.93
C LEU A 142 -15.36 7.36 13.77
N ALA A 143 -16.45 6.90 13.14
CA ALA A 143 -17.66 6.45 13.86
C ALA A 143 -17.44 5.15 14.63
N HIS A 144 -16.70 4.19 14.05
CA HIS A 144 -16.32 2.94 14.71
C HIS A 144 -15.48 3.20 15.97
N TRP A 145 -14.57 4.15 15.91
CA TRP A 145 -13.73 4.56 17.05
C TRP A 145 -14.44 5.49 18.04
N GLY A 146 -15.72 5.81 17.81
CA GLY A 146 -16.52 6.68 18.71
C GLY A 146 -16.15 8.15 18.64
N ILE A 147 -15.36 8.58 17.65
CA ILE A 147 -14.95 9.98 17.46
C ILE A 147 -16.06 10.76 16.75
N LEU A 148 -16.65 10.18 15.71
CA LEU A 148 -17.79 10.75 15.01
C LEU A 148 -19.09 10.15 15.57
N ARG A 149 -19.92 11.00 16.18
CA ARG A 149 -21.24 10.62 16.70
C ARG A 149 -22.29 10.69 15.60
N ASP A 150 -23.38 9.94 15.78
CA ASP A 150 -24.58 10.00 14.92
C ASP A 150 -24.34 9.71 13.42
N HIS A 151 -23.29 8.95 13.12
CA HIS A 151 -23.03 8.50 11.77
C HIS A 151 -23.72 7.16 11.50
N PRO A 152 -24.47 7.03 10.39
CA PRO A 152 -25.07 5.75 10.01
C PRO A 152 -24.02 4.64 9.93
N LYS A 153 -24.36 3.46 10.46
CA LYS A 153 -23.54 2.24 10.33
C LYS A 153 -24.16 1.38 9.23
N PRO A 154 -23.80 1.59 7.97
CA PRO A 154 -24.33 0.77 6.89
C PRO A 154 -23.86 -0.68 7.08
N GLU A 155 -24.68 -1.62 6.65
CA GLU A 155 -24.23 -2.99 6.49
C GLU A 155 -23.23 -3.04 5.34
N LEU A 156 -22.02 -3.51 5.64
CA LEU A 156 -20.94 -3.63 4.67
C LEU A 156 -20.72 -5.10 4.32
N ALA A 157 -20.47 -5.38 3.04
CA ALA A 157 -19.97 -6.70 2.67
C ALA A 157 -18.63 -6.97 3.37
N ALA A 158 -18.41 -8.21 3.78
CA ALA A 158 -17.12 -8.61 4.34
C ALA A 158 -16.01 -8.40 3.31
N PRO A 159 -14.91 -7.72 3.66
CA PRO A 159 -13.81 -7.53 2.73
C PRO A 159 -13.06 -8.84 2.49
N ARG A 160 -12.45 -8.97 1.32
CA ARG A 160 -11.48 -10.05 1.08
C ARG A 160 -10.24 -9.80 1.94
N LEU A 161 -9.80 -10.80 2.70
CA LEU A 161 -8.53 -10.74 3.42
C LEU A 161 -7.44 -11.35 2.55
N LEU A 162 -6.39 -10.58 2.28
CA LEU A 162 -5.34 -10.92 1.33
C LEU A 162 -3.97 -10.71 1.99
N MET A 163 -3.18 -11.77 2.13
CA MET A 163 -1.79 -11.69 2.59
C MET A 163 -0.88 -11.35 1.42
N LEU A 164 -0.18 -10.22 1.50
CA LEU A 164 0.78 -9.81 0.47
C LEU A 164 1.90 -10.84 0.34
N GLN A 165 2.18 -11.28 -0.87
CA GLN A 165 3.29 -12.18 -1.14
C GLN A 165 4.62 -11.43 -1.08
N GLY A 166 5.67 -12.14 -0.66
CA GLY A 166 7.03 -11.62 -0.70
C GLY A 166 7.56 -11.47 -2.14
N LYS A 167 8.72 -10.86 -2.26
CA LYS A 167 9.34 -10.57 -3.58
C LYS A 167 9.58 -11.79 -4.47
N GLY A 168 9.59 -13.00 -3.92
CA GLY A 168 9.88 -14.23 -4.68
C GLY A 168 8.84 -14.61 -5.74
N GLY A 169 7.56 -14.24 -5.54
CA GLY A 169 6.47 -14.51 -6.50
C GLY A 169 6.13 -13.31 -7.40
N THR A 170 6.73 -12.17 -7.14
CA THR A 170 6.38 -10.90 -7.78
C THR A 170 7.12 -10.70 -9.10
N PRO A 171 6.42 -10.51 -10.24
CA PRO A 171 7.06 -10.25 -11.53
C PRO A 171 7.80 -8.92 -11.52
N MET A 172 9.06 -8.95 -11.99
CA MET A 172 9.90 -7.77 -12.16
C MET A 172 10.38 -7.68 -13.62
N ALA A 173 10.62 -6.48 -14.09
CA ALA A 173 11.21 -6.29 -15.42
C ALA A 173 12.62 -6.90 -15.48
N GLU A 174 12.84 -7.82 -16.43
CA GLU A 174 14.13 -8.51 -16.62
C GLU A 174 15.05 -7.73 -17.54
N THR A 175 14.51 -6.77 -18.29
CA THR A 175 15.24 -5.88 -19.22
C THR A 175 14.57 -4.50 -19.28
N ASP A 176 15.27 -3.53 -19.84
CA ASP A 176 14.71 -2.22 -20.16
C ASP A 176 13.83 -2.32 -21.40
N GLY A 177 12.73 -1.56 -21.46
CA GLY A 177 11.86 -1.56 -22.63
C GLY A 177 10.46 -1.04 -22.39
N ILE A 178 9.57 -1.31 -23.34
CA ILE A 178 8.13 -1.03 -23.24
C ILE A 178 7.42 -2.27 -22.70
N PHE A 179 6.81 -2.15 -21.56
CA PHE A 179 6.04 -3.21 -20.92
C PHE A 179 4.57 -3.19 -21.42
N GLU A 180 4.15 -4.30 -21.97
CA GLU A 180 2.77 -4.62 -22.33
C GLU A 180 2.20 -5.57 -21.27
N PRO A 181 1.28 -5.14 -20.40
CA PRO A 181 0.67 -6.00 -19.40
C PRO A 181 -0.30 -6.99 -20.03
N ALA A 182 -0.33 -8.23 -19.53
CA ALA A 182 -1.27 -9.28 -19.95
C ALA A 182 -2.42 -9.50 -18.95
N CYS A 183 -2.36 -8.86 -17.78
CA CYS A 183 -3.34 -9.06 -16.70
C CYS A 183 -3.71 -7.72 -16.06
N ASP A 184 -4.92 -7.68 -15.48
CA ASP A 184 -5.45 -6.51 -14.79
C ASP A 184 -5.52 -6.70 -13.26
N LEU A 185 -5.89 -5.62 -12.55
CA LEU A 185 -6.13 -5.69 -11.10
C LEU A 185 -7.27 -6.65 -10.79
N ASP A 186 -7.15 -7.34 -9.67
CA ASP A 186 -8.08 -8.36 -9.16
C ASP A 186 -8.09 -9.69 -9.94
N ASP A 187 -7.33 -9.83 -11.03
CA ASP A 187 -7.18 -11.12 -11.70
C ASP A 187 -6.48 -12.13 -10.78
N ALA A 188 -7.00 -13.36 -10.80
CA ALA A 188 -6.31 -14.52 -10.25
C ALA A 188 -5.34 -15.07 -11.31
N VAL A 189 -4.11 -15.33 -10.90
CA VAL A 189 -3.05 -15.79 -11.78
C VAL A 189 -2.41 -17.07 -11.26
N GLU A 190 -1.80 -17.84 -12.17
CA GLU A 190 -1.16 -19.12 -11.88
C GLU A 190 0.37 -19.04 -12.10
N ASP A 191 1.09 -20.01 -11.52
CA ASP A 191 2.53 -20.16 -11.77
C ASP A 191 2.81 -20.42 -13.25
N GLY A 192 3.80 -19.72 -13.80
CA GLY A 192 4.15 -19.81 -15.22
C GLY A 192 3.21 -19.08 -16.19
N GLN A 193 2.12 -18.48 -15.73
CA GLN A 193 1.26 -17.65 -16.56
C GLN A 193 2.00 -16.40 -17.03
N ILE A 194 1.75 -15.97 -18.27
CA ILE A 194 2.33 -14.73 -18.81
C ILE A 194 1.77 -13.52 -18.07
N ALA A 195 2.66 -12.76 -17.42
CA ALA A 195 2.36 -11.50 -16.75
C ALA A 195 2.35 -10.32 -17.74
N GLY A 196 3.11 -10.45 -18.83
CA GLY A 196 3.23 -9.45 -19.88
C GLY A 196 4.48 -9.64 -20.70
N ARG A 197 4.74 -8.66 -21.59
CA ARG A 197 5.91 -8.65 -22.48
C ARG A 197 6.68 -7.35 -22.37
N ILE A 198 7.99 -7.43 -22.53
CA ILE A 198 8.85 -6.24 -22.63
C ILE A 198 9.48 -6.20 -24.01
N TYR A 199 9.20 -5.12 -24.74
CA TYR A 199 9.74 -4.82 -26.05
C TYR A 199 10.99 -3.96 -25.91
N PRO A 200 12.18 -4.44 -26.32
CA PRO A 200 13.41 -3.64 -26.27
C PRO A 200 13.32 -2.42 -27.19
N ILE A 201 13.67 -1.23 -26.69
CA ILE A 201 13.58 0.02 -27.49
C ILE A 201 14.81 0.22 -28.38
N GLY A 202 15.97 -0.18 -27.93
CA GLY A 202 17.25 0.03 -28.65
C GLY A 202 17.55 -0.98 -29.73
N GLU A 203 16.80 -2.08 -29.83
CA GLU A 203 17.04 -3.22 -30.72
C GLU A 203 15.72 -3.66 -31.36
N LEU A 204 15.29 -2.96 -32.42
CA LEU A 204 13.94 -3.16 -32.99
C LEU A 204 13.70 -4.57 -33.56
N ASP A 205 14.77 -5.27 -33.98
CA ASP A 205 14.70 -6.64 -34.51
C ASP A 205 14.73 -7.72 -33.40
N ARG A 206 14.94 -7.33 -32.16
CA ARG A 206 14.94 -8.25 -31.02
C ARG A 206 13.54 -8.63 -30.62
N ALA A 207 13.30 -9.94 -30.50
CA ALA A 207 12.02 -10.45 -30.00
C ALA A 207 11.70 -9.93 -28.58
N PRO A 208 10.42 -9.67 -28.25
CA PRO A 208 10.02 -9.27 -26.90
C PRO A 208 10.35 -10.38 -25.90
N CYS A 209 10.59 -9.96 -24.65
CA CYS A 209 10.83 -10.86 -23.52
C CYS A 209 9.50 -11.10 -22.79
N ASP A 210 9.07 -12.35 -22.72
CA ASP A 210 7.91 -12.73 -21.89
C ASP A 210 8.30 -12.70 -20.41
N ILE A 211 7.48 -12.08 -19.61
CA ILE A 211 7.58 -12.06 -18.16
C ILE A 211 6.50 -12.98 -17.58
N LEU A 212 6.91 -13.87 -16.68
CA LEU A 212 6.01 -14.88 -16.11
C LEU A 212 5.76 -14.60 -14.62
N PHE A 213 4.57 -14.97 -14.14
CA PHE A 213 4.32 -15.10 -12.71
C PHE A 213 5.10 -16.30 -12.17
N ARG A 214 5.58 -16.18 -10.93
CA ARG A 214 6.37 -17.19 -10.23
C ARG A 214 5.61 -17.76 -9.03
N GLY A 215 4.33 -18.01 -9.24
CA GLY A 215 3.41 -18.56 -8.27
C GLY A 215 1.99 -18.03 -8.47
N PRO A 216 0.97 -18.73 -7.93
CA PRO A 216 -0.42 -18.30 -8.00
C PRO A 216 -0.70 -17.14 -7.05
N GLY A 217 -1.70 -16.31 -7.37
CA GLY A 217 -2.14 -15.22 -6.51
C GLY A 217 -3.20 -14.34 -7.13
N ILE A 218 -3.57 -13.29 -6.40
CA ILE A 218 -4.48 -12.25 -6.86
C ILE A 218 -3.65 -10.97 -7.04
N ILE A 219 -3.80 -10.30 -8.17
CA ILE A 219 -3.11 -9.05 -8.46
C ILE A 219 -3.73 -7.93 -7.63
N VAL A 220 -2.97 -7.36 -6.69
CA VAL A 220 -3.41 -6.24 -5.84
C VAL A 220 -2.84 -4.90 -6.28
N SER A 221 -1.75 -4.90 -7.02
CA SER A 221 -1.25 -3.69 -7.68
C SER A 221 -0.54 -4.01 -8.99
N ARG A 222 -0.55 -3.02 -9.88
CA ARG A 222 0.08 -3.07 -11.19
C ARG A 222 0.88 -1.78 -11.43
N ARG A 223 2.02 -1.89 -12.12
CA ARG A 223 2.78 -0.75 -12.60
C ARG A 223 1.93 0.12 -13.54
N VAL A 224 2.11 1.42 -13.46
CA VAL A 224 1.60 2.43 -14.39
C VAL A 224 2.78 3.03 -15.16
N GLY A 225 2.57 3.27 -16.45
CA GLY A 225 3.62 3.69 -17.35
C GLY A 225 4.29 2.48 -18.01
N SER A 226 4.33 2.52 -19.34
CA SER A 226 4.84 1.41 -20.15
C SER A 226 6.36 1.34 -20.19
N LEU A 227 7.07 2.45 -19.99
CA LEU A 227 8.54 2.44 -19.96
C LEU A 227 9.02 1.83 -18.63
N VAL A 228 9.77 0.73 -18.73
CA VAL A 228 10.33 0.01 -17.59
C VAL A 228 11.85 -0.10 -17.68
N ARG A 229 12.48 -0.20 -16.52
CA ARG A 229 13.89 -0.53 -16.37
C ARG A 229 14.02 -1.88 -15.69
N ARG A 230 15.09 -2.58 -15.98
CA ARG A 230 15.45 -3.83 -15.30
C ARG A 230 15.39 -3.65 -13.79
N GLY A 231 14.66 -4.54 -13.13
CA GLY A 231 14.41 -4.49 -11.68
C GLY A 231 13.17 -3.68 -11.28
N ASP A 232 12.46 -3.06 -12.21
CA ASP A 232 11.16 -2.43 -11.91
C ASP A 232 10.12 -3.48 -11.56
N LEU A 233 9.38 -3.22 -10.48
CA LEU A 233 8.24 -4.02 -10.06
C LEU A 233 7.08 -3.85 -11.03
N LEU A 234 6.54 -4.96 -11.56
CA LEU A 234 5.44 -4.93 -12.52
C LEU A 234 4.09 -5.17 -11.85
N TYR A 235 4.03 -6.13 -10.93
CA TYR A 235 2.82 -6.48 -10.17
C TYR A 235 3.15 -6.77 -8.71
N ASN A 236 2.18 -6.61 -7.82
CA ASN A 236 2.18 -7.23 -6.50
C ASN A 236 1.05 -8.26 -6.43
N LEU A 237 1.38 -9.44 -5.92
CA LEU A 237 0.45 -10.53 -5.69
C LEU A 237 0.13 -10.67 -4.20
N ALA A 238 -1.09 -11.10 -3.92
CA ALA A 238 -1.51 -11.49 -2.58
C ALA A 238 -2.28 -12.82 -2.63
N SER A 239 -2.23 -13.57 -1.54
CA SER A 239 -2.96 -14.83 -1.35
C SER A 239 -4.15 -14.62 -0.44
N PRO A 240 -5.33 -15.21 -0.71
CA PRO A 240 -6.42 -15.23 0.24
C PRO A 240 -5.98 -15.81 1.59
N VAL A 241 -6.46 -15.22 2.67
CA VAL A 241 -6.19 -15.67 4.03
C VAL A 241 -7.47 -15.52 4.87
N ASP A 242 -7.68 -16.42 5.81
CA ASP A 242 -8.74 -16.29 6.82
C ASP A 242 -8.20 -15.85 8.18
N GLU A 243 -9.08 -15.66 9.15
CA GLU A 243 -8.70 -15.23 10.49
C GLU A 243 -7.83 -16.27 11.22
N ALA A 244 -8.02 -17.56 10.93
CA ALA A 244 -7.19 -18.61 11.49
C ALA A 244 -5.76 -18.51 10.96
N GLY A 245 -5.59 -18.30 9.65
CA GLY A 245 -4.29 -18.08 9.02
C GLY A 245 -3.60 -16.78 9.50
N LEU A 246 -4.38 -15.82 9.99
CA LEU A 246 -3.87 -14.60 10.62
C LEU A 246 -3.53 -14.77 12.12
N GLY A 247 -3.87 -15.90 12.72
CA GLY A 247 -3.65 -16.20 14.14
C GLY A 247 -4.50 -15.33 15.07
N ILE A 248 -5.73 -15.00 14.68
CA ILE A 248 -6.65 -14.16 15.45
C ILE A 248 -7.94 -14.87 15.89
N THR A 249 -8.03 -16.16 15.70
CA THR A 249 -9.08 -17.05 16.25
C THR A 249 -8.75 -17.48 17.64
#